data_12623f1ff6c03945e527284d39fe9ba4
#
_entry.id   12623f1ff6c03945e527284d39fe9ba4
#
_cell.length_a   1.000
_cell.length_b   1.000
_cell.length_c   1.000
_cell.angle_alpha   90.00
_cell.angle_beta   90.00
_cell.angle_gamma   90.00
#
_symmetry.space_group_name_H-M   'P 1'
#
loop_
_entity.id
_entity.type
_entity.pdbx_description
1 polymer ?
#
loop_
_entity_poly.entity_id
_entity_poly.type
_entity_poly.pdbx_seq_one_letter_code
_entity_poly.pdbx_strand_id
1 'polypeptide(L)'
;NVVITDVLDKGLKFLNATGNFTYDEKTGTITWTVDLAKGETKTFNVNVTVLGYGVLPNTVAVGNKTAVRNITVPEIITVKEVNSSDIHIGDEITYTITVSNPGKINATNVVIRDILPEGLKFINASNGGVYDSVTGIITWILNITANSTVDLTADVCVNKSGNITNTVNVGNKTSKCTIESGDIVDLEIHIVADKSEIYVGDNVVYTVTVINNGPSDAINTIANVLIPNALSILSYNATKGTFDITSGKWSIGNLTNGEKVVLTFVAKALNEGNSTVYVNVTSETFEVIMENNYDNVTVIVLKKAAPINPHKQVHPDGSSSDNEGRESLNLPNTGNPLVMLLLCILSIIFVGSRKRKL
;
A
#
# COMPACT_ATOMS: atom_id res chain seq x y z
N ASN A 1 -65.69 4.20 -33.31
CA ASN A 1 -64.39 3.69 -32.91
C ASN A 1 -63.31 4.76 -33.20
N VAL A 2 -62.75 5.36 -32.15
CA VAL A 2 -61.62 6.29 -32.23
C VAL A 2 -60.34 5.53 -31.75
N VAL A 3 -59.32 5.50 -32.63
CA VAL A 3 -58.02 4.88 -32.28
C VAL A 3 -57.08 5.99 -31.78
N ILE A 4 -56.52 5.79 -30.61
CA ILE A 4 -55.53 6.66 -29.97
C ILE A 4 -54.25 5.88 -29.84
N THR A 5 -53.13 6.42 -30.30
CA THR A 5 -51.82 5.83 -30.13
C THR A 5 -50.92 6.76 -29.30
N ASP A 6 -50.17 6.19 -28.40
CA ASP A 6 -49.11 6.88 -27.63
C ASP A 6 -47.80 6.18 -27.87
N VAL A 7 -46.82 6.89 -28.46
CA VAL A 7 -45.50 6.35 -28.79
C VAL A 7 -44.50 6.90 -27.82
N LEU A 8 -43.98 6.00 -26.96
CA LEU A 8 -42.96 6.29 -25.98
C LEU A 8 -41.58 6.39 -26.63
N ASP A 9 -40.79 7.40 -26.20
CA ASP A 9 -39.37 7.43 -26.51
C ASP A 9 -38.67 6.19 -25.94
N LYS A 10 -37.62 5.71 -26.61
CA LYS A 10 -36.80 4.55 -26.18
C LYS A 10 -36.17 4.72 -24.80
N GLY A 11 -36.01 5.96 -24.30
CA GLY A 11 -35.59 6.29 -22.97
C GLY A 11 -36.69 6.18 -21.90
N LEU A 12 -37.91 5.79 -22.29
CA LEU A 12 -39.05 5.59 -21.39
C LEU A 12 -39.46 4.11 -21.42
N LYS A 13 -39.40 3.44 -20.28
CA LYS A 13 -39.89 2.06 -20.13
C LYS A 13 -41.34 2.08 -19.67
N PHE A 14 -42.23 1.48 -20.45
CA PHE A 14 -43.61 1.31 -20.07
C PHE A 14 -43.79 0.47 -18.79
N LEU A 15 -44.63 0.92 -17.88
CA LEU A 15 -45.02 0.20 -16.67
C LEU A 15 -46.47 -0.23 -16.72
N ASN A 16 -47.39 0.71 -16.94
CA ASN A 16 -48.83 0.51 -16.93
C ASN A 16 -49.55 1.68 -17.59
N ALA A 17 -50.79 1.43 -18.07
CA ALA A 17 -51.70 2.46 -18.51
C ALA A 17 -53.13 2.19 -18.01
N THR A 18 -53.98 3.26 -17.97
CA THR A 18 -55.37 3.12 -17.62
C THR A 18 -56.22 2.87 -18.86
N GLY A 19 -57.43 2.25 -18.68
CA GLY A 19 -58.32 1.88 -19.75
C GLY A 19 -57.97 0.56 -20.42
N ASN A 20 -58.77 0.18 -21.45
CA ASN A 20 -58.48 -1.01 -22.24
C ASN A 20 -57.47 -0.63 -23.37
N PHE A 21 -56.25 -1.16 -23.28
CA PHE A 21 -55.14 -0.85 -24.17
C PHE A 21 -54.43 -2.10 -24.65
N THR A 22 -53.68 -1.95 -25.77
CA THR A 22 -52.60 -2.86 -26.15
C THR A 22 -51.28 -2.15 -26.15
N TYR A 23 -50.18 -2.86 -25.80
CA TYR A 23 -48.82 -2.32 -25.82
C TYR A 23 -47.94 -3.18 -26.73
N ASP A 24 -47.30 -2.54 -27.70
CA ASP A 24 -46.26 -3.16 -28.52
C ASP A 24 -44.87 -2.75 -28.02
N GLU A 25 -44.17 -3.70 -27.38
CA GLU A 25 -42.85 -3.49 -26.81
C GLU A 25 -41.78 -3.15 -27.87
N LYS A 26 -41.94 -3.64 -29.12
CA LYS A 26 -40.96 -3.39 -30.18
C LYS A 26 -40.96 -1.95 -30.66
N THR A 27 -42.15 -1.34 -30.73
CA THR A 27 -42.34 0.04 -31.20
C THR A 27 -42.51 1.03 -30.06
N GLY A 28 -42.68 0.57 -28.81
CA GLY A 28 -43.01 1.42 -27.65
C GLY A 28 -44.40 2.02 -27.75
N THR A 29 -45.31 1.45 -28.55
CA THR A 29 -46.61 2.04 -28.85
C THR A 29 -47.72 1.45 -27.99
N ILE A 30 -48.46 2.33 -27.30
CA ILE A 30 -49.69 2.01 -26.60
C ILE A 30 -50.87 2.41 -27.47
N THR A 31 -51.86 1.55 -27.63
CA THR A 31 -53.04 1.79 -28.46
C THR A 31 -54.30 1.58 -27.65
N TRP A 32 -55.21 2.57 -27.69
CA TRP A 32 -56.61 2.48 -27.22
C TRP A 32 -57.57 2.58 -28.37
N THR A 33 -58.61 1.77 -28.34
CA THR A 33 -59.75 1.88 -29.26
C THR A 33 -60.98 2.17 -28.43
N VAL A 34 -61.58 3.33 -28.60
CA VAL A 34 -62.67 3.83 -27.77
C VAL A 34 -63.80 4.45 -28.57
N ASP A 35 -65.00 4.35 -28.06
CA ASP A 35 -66.12 5.14 -28.56
C ASP A 35 -66.24 6.43 -27.79
N LEU A 36 -66.42 7.54 -28.52
CA LEU A 36 -66.59 8.88 -27.96
C LEU A 36 -67.90 9.44 -28.44
N ALA A 37 -68.82 9.77 -27.55
CA ALA A 37 -70.05 10.52 -27.86
C ALA A 37 -69.72 11.99 -28.13
N LYS A 38 -70.66 12.70 -28.76
CA LYS A 38 -70.52 14.13 -29.02
C LYS A 38 -70.40 14.89 -27.71
N GLY A 39 -69.21 15.60 -27.51
CA GLY A 39 -68.91 16.36 -26.32
C GLY A 39 -68.30 15.54 -25.17
N GLU A 40 -68.08 14.24 -25.36
CA GLU A 40 -67.42 13.38 -24.37
C GLU A 40 -65.90 13.59 -24.33
N THR A 41 -65.34 13.57 -23.14
CA THR A 41 -63.87 13.60 -22.88
C THR A 41 -63.46 12.33 -22.15
N LYS A 42 -62.40 11.67 -22.62
CA LYS A 42 -61.79 10.54 -21.94
C LYS A 42 -60.33 10.84 -21.62
N THR A 43 -59.89 10.44 -20.42
CA THR A 43 -58.51 10.64 -19.94
C THR A 43 -57.85 9.28 -19.73
N PHE A 44 -56.64 9.14 -20.26
CA PHE A 44 -55.80 7.97 -20.06
C PHE A 44 -54.51 8.39 -19.39
N ASN A 45 -54.05 7.61 -18.39
CA ASN A 45 -52.77 7.80 -17.72
C ASN A 45 -51.81 6.71 -18.17
N VAL A 46 -50.54 7.08 -18.43
CA VAL A 46 -49.46 6.16 -18.74
C VAL A 46 -48.35 6.35 -17.68
N ASN A 47 -48.01 5.27 -17.02
CA ASN A 47 -46.89 5.23 -16.06
C ASN A 47 -45.65 4.67 -16.73
N VAL A 48 -44.54 5.36 -16.63
CA VAL A 48 -43.27 4.97 -17.25
C VAL A 48 -42.12 5.11 -16.22
N THR A 49 -41.08 4.30 -16.43
CA THR A 49 -39.78 4.52 -15.81
C THR A 49 -38.90 5.27 -16.80
N VAL A 50 -38.24 6.35 -16.34
CA VAL A 50 -37.29 7.12 -17.16
C VAL A 50 -35.96 6.42 -17.10
N LEU A 51 -35.43 5.99 -18.24
CA LEU A 51 -34.12 5.31 -18.38
C LEU A 51 -33.13 6.15 -19.19
N GLY A 52 -33.64 7.08 -20.04
CA GLY A 52 -32.81 7.92 -20.88
C GLY A 52 -32.51 9.30 -20.30
N TYR A 53 -31.67 10.06 -20.99
CA TYR A 53 -31.29 11.43 -20.68
C TYR A 53 -31.57 12.34 -21.87
N GLY A 54 -31.57 13.66 -21.65
CA GLY A 54 -31.86 14.65 -22.67
C GLY A 54 -33.33 14.85 -22.85
N VAL A 55 -33.76 15.11 -24.09
CA VAL A 55 -35.18 15.33 -24.44
C VAL A 55 -35.78 14.01 -24.89
N LEU A 56 -36.75 13.52 -24.14
CA LEU A 56 -37.47 12.28 -24.38
C LEU A 56 -38.90 12.65 -24.85
N PRO A 57 -39.19 12.66 -26.15
CA PRO A 57 -40.52 13.00 -26.66
C PRO A 57 -41.50 11.85 -26.41
N ASN A 58 -42.65 12.21 -25.88
CA ASN A 58 -43.82 11.32 -25.88
C ASN A 58 -44.85 11.86 -26.89
N THR A 59 -45.26 11.03 -27.85
CA THR A 59 -46.07 11.44 -28.97
C THR A 59 -47.43 10.73 -28.96
N VAL A 60 -48.48 11.48 -28.79
CA VAL A 60 -49.86 10.96 -28.88
C VAL A 60 -50.47 11.34 -30.21
N ALA A 61 -51.13 10.38 -30.88
CA ALA A 61 -51.83 10.60 -32.14
C ALA A 61 -53.26 10.10 -32.07
N VAL A 62 -54.19 10.87 -32.72
CA VAL A 62 -55.59 10.53 -32.90
C VAL A 62 -55.97 10.90 -34.34
N GLY A 63 -56.19 9.91 -35.19
CA GLY A 63 -56.39 10.13 -36.63
C GLY A 63 -55.15 10.83 -37.24
N ASN A 64 -55.35 11.98 -37.89
CA ASN A 64 -54.28 12.79 -38.48
C ASN A 64 -53.75 13.91 -37.56
N LYS A 65 -54.16 13.94 -36.30
CA LYS A 65 -53.70 14.91 -35.31
C LYS A 65 -52.68 14.26 -34.37
N THR A 66 -51.62 14.99 -34.11
CA THR A 66 -50.57 14.57 -33.16
C THR A 66 -50.32 15.65 -32.09
N ALA A 67 -49.96 15.23 -30.91
CA ALA A 67 -49.45 16.08 -29.83
C ALA A 67 -48.18 15.46 -29.26
N VAL A 68 -47.16 16.30 -29.04
CA VAL A 68 -45.88 15.86 -28.47
C VAL A 68 -45.68 16.56 -27.12
N ARG A 69 -45.32 15.77 -26.12
CA ARG A 69 -44.87 16.27 -24.82
C ARG A 69 -43.42 15.81 -24.57
N ASN A 70 -42.52 16.76 -24.42
CA ASN A 70 -41.13 16.46 -24.13
C ASN A 70 -40.93 16.29 -22.59
N ILE A 71 -40.32 15.18 -22.19
CA ILE A 71 -39.78 14.96 -20.88
C ILE A 71 -38.28 15.28 -20.95
N THR A 72 -37.83 16.32 -20.25
CA THR A 72 -36.40 16.67 -20.26
C THR A 72 -35.73 16.13 -19.00
N VAL A 73 -34.75 15.28 -19.21
CA VAL A 73 -33.98 14.63 -18.15
C VAL A 73 -32.57 15.18 -18.16
N PRO A 74 -32.00 15.67 -17.02
CA PRO A 74 -30.62 16.15 -16.96
C PRO A 74 -29.66 15.06 -17.37
N GLU A 75 -28.65 15.41 -18.18
CA GLU A 75 -27.57 14.52 -18.52
C GLU A 75 -26.48 14.67 -17.46
N ILE A 76 -26.19 13.60 -16.70
CA ILE A 76 -25.09 13.59 -15.73
C ILE A 76 -23.94 12.78 -16.28
N ILE A 77 -22.75 13.39 -16.30
CA ILE A 77 -21.48 12.77 -16.64
C ILE A 77 -20.66 12.65 -15.37
N THR A 78 -20.02 11.50 -15.18
CA THR A 78 -19.17 11.26 -13.99
C THR A 78 -17.84 10.71 -14.43
N VAL A 79 -16.76 11.30 -13.89
CA VAL A 79 -15.38 10.83 -14.04
C VAL A 79 -14.83 10.58 -12.64
N LYS A 80 -14.02 9.55 -12.50
CA LYS A 80 -13.34 9.22 -11.24
C LYS A 80 -11.85 9.04 -11.49
N GLU A 81 -11.03 9.74 -10.71
CA GLU A 81 -9.59 9.76 -10.80
C GLU A 81 -8.96 9.59 -9.41
N VAL A 82 -7.69 9.29 -9.37
CA VAL A 82 -6.88 9.20 -8.15
C VAL A 82 -5.68 10.16 -8.23
N ASN A 83 -5.22 10.65 -7.10
CA ASN A 83 -4.15 11.63 -7.00
C ASN A 83 -2.72 11.07 -7.09
N SER A 84 -2.54 9.76 -7.09
CA SER A 84 -1.23 9.09 -7.09
C SER A 84 -1.18 7.91 -8.07
N SER A 85 0.01 7.63 -8.60
CA SER A 85 0.28 6.48 -9.47
C SER A 85 1.27 5.48 -8.86
N ASP A 86 2.01 5.88 -7.81
CA ASP A 86 2.92 5.02 -7.04
C ASP A 86 2.27 4.82 -5.66
N ILE A 87 1.64 3.69 -5.47
CA ILE A 87 0.74 3.42 -4.35
C ILE A 87 1.13 2.09 -3.71
N HIS A 88 1.24 2.09 -2.39
CA HIS A 88 1.57 0.93 -1.58
C HIS A 88 0.55 0.73 -0.45
N ILE A 89 0.58 -0.44 0.16
CA ILE A 89 -0.20 -0.69 1.39
C ILE A 89 0.20 0.33 2.46
N GLY A 90 -0.81 0.91 3.13
CA GLY A 90 -0.63 1.95 4.15
C GLY A 90 -0.75 3.37 3.64
N ASP A 91 -0.67 3.60 2.33
CA ASP A 91 -0.80 4.94 1.76
C ASP A 91 -2.20 5.50 1.91
N GLU A 92 -2.26 6.81 2.17
CA GLU A 92 -3.49 7.59 2.11
C GLU A 92 -3.59 8.26 0.73
N ILE A 93 -4.67 7.95 0.01
CA ILE A 93 -4.93 8.46 -1.32
C ILE A 93 -6.30 9.16 -1.39
N THR A 94 -6.42 10.08 -2.34
CA THR A 94 -7.67 10.81 -2.59
C THR A 94 -8.22 10.44 -3.96
N TYR A 95 -9.44 9.92 -4.00
CA TYR A 95 -10.23 9.84 -5.22
C TYR A 95 -10.99 11.15 -5.44
N THR A 96 -10.92 11.68 -6.65
CA THR A 96 -11.75 12.80 -7.11
C THR A 96 -12.84 12.27 -8.03
N ILE A 97 -14.09 12.61 -7.71
CA ILE A 97 -15.27 12.27 -8.48
C ILE A 97 -15.83 13.58 -9.05
N THR A 98 -15.62 13.78 -10.34
CA THR A 98 -16.13 14.94 -11.07
C THR A 98 -17.50 14.62 -11.62
N VAL A 99 -18.54 15.34 -11.15
CA VAL A 99 -19.94 15.18 -11.57
C VAL A 99 -20.37 16.42 -12.34
N SER A 100 -20.67 16.27 -13.62
CA SER A 100 -21.03 17.36 -14.54
C SER A 100 -22.48 17.25 -15.02
N ASN A 101 -23.17 18.40 -15.09
CA ASN A 101 -24.45 18.55 -15.77
C ASN A 101 -24.28 19.46 -17.00
N PRO A 102 -23.93 18.92 -18.19
CA PRO A 102 -23.80 19.72 -19.40
C PRO A 102 -25.15 20.14 -19.99
N GLY A 103 -26.24 19.66 -19.42
CA GLY A 103 -27.60 19.98 -19.83
C GLY A 103 -28.00 21.41 -19.54
N LYS A 104 -29.11 21.87 -20.14
CA LYS A 104 -29.66 23.23 -20.00
C LYS A 104 -30.63 23.38 -18.81
N ILE A 105 -30.89 22.33 -18.05
CA ILE A 105 -31.78 22.32 -16.88
C ILE A 105 -31.03 21.83 -15.65
N ASN A 106 -31.44 22.35 -14.49
CA ASN A 106 -30.86 21.93 -13.23
C ASN A 106 -31.22 20.46 -12.93
N ALA A 107 -30.26 19.73 -12.44
CA ALA A 107 -30.46 18.40 -11.87
C ALA A 107 -30.62 18.53 -10.35
N THR A 108 -31.73 18.04 -9.81
CA THR A 108 -32.01 18.09 -8.37
C THR A 108 -31.98 16.70 -7.77
N ASN A 109 -31.55 16.61 -6.50
CA ASN A 109 -31.49 15.36 -5.76
C ASN A 109 -30.69 14.27 -6.48
N VAL A 110 -29.57 14.66 -7.13
CA VAL A 110 -28.66 13.72 -7.78
C VAL A 110 -27.98 12.89 -6.70
N VAL A 111 -28.22 11.57 -6.72
CA VAL A 111 -27.63 10.63 -5.77
C VAL A 111 -26.37 10.04 -6.38
N ILE A 112 -25.24 10.28 -5.74
CA ILE A 112 -23.92 9.74 -6.10
C ILE A 112 -23.55 8.69 -5.06
N ARG A 113 -23.18 7.48 -5.49
CA ARG A 113 -22.74 6.40 -4.61
C ARG A 113 -21.38 5.91 -5.02
N ASP A 114 -20.39 6.10 -4.16
CA ASP A 114 -19.06 5.55 -4.29
C ASP A 114 -18.97 4.27 -3.47
N ILE A 115 -18.68 3.15 -4.14
CA ILE A 115 -18.65 1.81 -3.56
C ILE A 115 -17.19 1.46 -3.31
N LEU A 116 -16.72 1.65 -2.07
CA LEU A 116 -15.37 1.29 -1.68
C LEU A 116 -15.21 -0.24 -1.70
N PRO A 117 -14.26 -0.77 -2.49
CA PRO A 117 -13.98 -2.20 -2.50
C PRO A 117 -13.21 -2.62 -1.25
N GLU A 118 -13.14 -3.94 -1.04
CA GLU A 118 -12.12 -4.53 -0.16
C GLU A 118 -10.72 -4.05 -0.60
N GLY A 119 -9.90 -3.66 0.38
CA GLY A 119 -8.58 -3.09 0.11
C GLY A 119 -8.52 -1.56 0.25
N LEU A 120 -9.66 -0.90 0.45
CA LEU A 120 -9.72 0.53 0.78
C LEU A 120 -10.48 0.76 2.09
N LYS A 121 -9.85 1.48 3.02
CA LYS A 121 -10.46 1.91 4.27
C LYS A 121 -10.82 3.39 4.20
N PHE A 122 -12.07 3.73 4.45
CA PHE A 122 -12.57 5.11 4.45
C PHE A 122 -11.89 5.96 5.53
N ILE A 123 -11.51 7.18 5.17
CA ILE A 123 -10.99 8.21 6.08
C ILE A 123 -11.95 9.39 6.13
N ASN A 124 -12.24 10.02 4.98
CA ASN A 124 -13.04 11.23 4.90
C ASN A 124 -13.73 11.38 3.53
N ALA A 125 -14.74 12.25 3.45
CA ALA A 125 -15.38 12.63 2.20
C ALA A 125 -15.77 14.12 2.22
N SER A 126 -15.55 14.82 1.10
CA SER A 126 -15.92 16.22 0.94
C SER A 126 -17.45 16.42 0.79
N ASN A 127 -17.90 17.68 0.83
CA ASN A 127 -19.26 18.10 0.47
C ASN A 127 -20.40 17.31 1.18
N GLY A 128 -20.15 16.88 2.44
CA GLY A 128 -21.16 16.18 3.24
C GLY A 128 -21.44 14.75 2.77
N GLY A 129 -20.47 14.08 2.14
CA GLY A 129 -20.56 12.66 1.82
C GLY A 129 -20.73 11.81 3.08
N VAL A 130 -21.74 10.94 3.10
CA VAL A 130 -22.06 10.06 4.22
C VAL A 130 -21.59 8.65 3.92
N TYR A 131 -20.70 8.14 4.74
CA TYR A 131 -20.18 6.78 4.65
C TYR A 131 -20.99 5.81 5.51
N ASP A 132 -21.41 4.71 4.90
CA ASP A 132 -22.02 3.57 5.59
C ASP A 132 -20.99 2.43 5.71
N SER A 133 -20.54 2.17 6.94
CA SER A 133 -19.51 1.16 7.23
C SER A 133 -19.99 -0.29 7.03
N VAL A 134 -21.30 -0.53 6.96
CA VAL A 134 -21.85 -1.88 6.74
C VAL A 134 -21.82 -2.24 5.24
N THR A 135 -22.13 -1.26 4.39
CA THR A 135 -22.18 -1.47 2.94
C THR A 135 -20.91 -1.03 2.21
N GLY A 136 -20.02 -0.28 2.88
CA GLY A 136 -18.83 0.30 2.26
C GLY A 136 -19.13 1.43 1.28
N ILE A 137 -20.33 2.04 1.34
CA ILE A 137 -20.78 3.03 0.35
C ILE A 137 -20.70 4.45 0.94
N ILE A 138 -20.09 5.36 0.18
CA ILE A 138 -20.18 6.81 0.43
C ILE A 138 -21.32 7.36 -0.44
N THR A 139 -22.25 8.10 0.16
CA THR A 139 -23.41 8.67 -0.55
C THR A 139 -23.41 10.19 -0.44
N TRP A 140 -23.55 10.87 -1.60
CA TRP A 140 -23.86 12.30 -1.71
C TRP A 140 -25.21 12.49 -2.35
N ILE A 141 -25.95 13.53 -1.94
CA ILE A 141 -27.19 13.98 -2.56
C ILE A 141 -27.06 15.47 -2.84
N LEU A 142 -26.96 15.82 -4.12
CA LEU A 142 -26.62 17.18 -4.57
C LEU A 142 -27.60 17.71 -5.60
N ASN A 143 -27.71 19.05 -5.66
CA ASN A 143 -28.29 19.76 -6.78
C ASN A 143 -27.15 20.27 -7.67
N ILE A 144 -27.22 19.96 -8.97
CA ILE A 144 -26.19 20.35 -9.94
C ILE A 144 -26.86 21.25 -10.98
N THR A 145 -26.47 22.53 -11.00
CA THR A 145 -27.05 23.50 -11.93
C THR A 145 -26.72 23.16 -13.37
N ALA A 146 -27.51 23.69 -14.28
CA ALA A 146 -27.25 23.57 -15.70
C ALA A 146 -25.85 24.12 -16.05
N ASN A 147 -25.14 23.43 -16.95
CA ASN A 147 -23.78 23.78 -17.40
C ASN A 147 -22.75 23.93 -16.24
N SER A 148 -22.90 23.15 -15.15
CA SER A 148 -21.96 23.18 -14.05
C SER A 148 -21.37 21.82 -13.73
N THR A 149 -20.25 21.87 -12.99
CA THR A 149 -19.51 20.70 -12.53
C THR A 149 -19.29 20.83 -11.02
N VAL A 150 -19.31 19.71 -10.33
CA VAL A 150 -18.98 19.60 -8.89
C VAL A 150 -17.94 18.50 -8.72
N ASP A 151 -16.87 18.82 -7.99
CA ASP A 151 -15.87 17.84 -7.58
C ASP A 151 -16.14 17.38 -6.15
N LEU A 152 -16.17 16.07 -5.97
CA LEU A 152 -16.29 15.38 -4.70
C LEU A 152 -15.03 14.61 -4.43
N THR A 153 -14.56 14.60 -3.19
CA THR A 153 -13.40 13.80 -2.81
C THR A 153 -13.75 12.72 -1.83
N ALA A 154 -13.06 11.59 -1.94
CA ALA A 154 -13.04 10.51 -0.98
C ALA A 154 -11.60 10.18 -0.61
N ASP A 155 -11.21 10.42 0.64
CA ASP A 155 -9.92 10.07 1.19
C ASP A 155 -9.99 8.68 1.79
N VAL A 156 -9.05 7.82 1.40
CA VAL A 156 -9.01 6.41 1.80
C VAL A 156 -7.59 5.97 2.09
N CYS A 157 -7.42 4.99 3.00
CA CYS A 157 -6.16 4.29 3.22
C CYS A 157 -6.19 2.95 2.47
N VAL A 158 -5.10 2.65 1.77
CA VAL A 158 -4.89 1.39 1.05
C VAL A 158 -4.46 0.32 2.05
N ASN A 159 -5.15 -0.80 2.12
CA ASN A 159 -4.86 -1.88 3.07
C ASN A 159 -4.67 -3.26 2.42
N LYS A 160 -4.54 -3.31 1.11
CA LYS A 160 -4.31 -4.54 0.33
C LYS A 160 -3.46 -4.23 -0.90
N SER A 161 -2.59 -5.16 -1.28
CA SER A 161 -1.81 -5.08 -2.53
C SER A 161 -2.60 -5.58 -3.74
N GLY A 162 -2.08 -5.27 -4.93
CA GLY A 162 -2.64 -5.66 -6.22
C GLY A 162 -3.64 -4.67 -6.78
N ASN A 163 -4.42 -5.11 -7.75
CA ASN A 163 -5.39 -4.28 -8.46
C ASN A 163 -6.64 -4.05 -7.61
N ILE A 164 -6.92 -2.79 -7.28
CA ILE A 164 -8.07 -2.36 -6.50
C ILE A 164 -8.91 -1.42 -7.37
N THR A 165 -10.15 -1.82 -7.69
CA THR A 165 -11.07 -1.03 -8.52
C THR A 165 -12.15 -0.39 -7.67
N ASN A 166 -12.10 0.94 -7.57
CA ASN A 166 -13.14 1.73 -6.92
C ASN A 166 -14.20 2.20 -7.94
N THR A 167 -15.48 2.10 -7.57
CA THR A 167 -16.61 2.28 -8.50
C THR A 167 -17.58 3.32 -7.97
N VAL A 168 -17.91 4.33 -8.79
CA VAL A 168 -18.96 5.30 -8.48
C VAL A 168 -20.15 5.14 -9.41
N ASN A 169 -21.35 5.21 -8.86
CA ASN A 169 -22.61 5.14 -9.58
C ASN A 169 -23.41 6.44 -9.41
N VAL A 170 -23.94 6.94 -10.52
CA VAL A 170 -24.85 8.08 -10.55
C VAL A 170 -26.03 7.71 -11.47
N GLY A 171 -27.20 7.47 -10.89
CA GLY A 171 -28.33 6.89 -11.62
C GLY A 171 -27.96 5.51 -12.18
N ASN A 172 -28.06 5.37 -13.51
CA ASN A 172 -27.68 4.15 -14.25
C ASN A 172 -26.27 4.24 -14.88
N LYS A 173 -25.51 5.30 -14.61
CA LYS A 173 -24.14 5.47 -15.10
C LYS A 173 -23.14 5.03 -14.04
N THR A 174 -22.02 4.46 -14.49
CA THR A 174 -20.94 3.96 -13.66
C THR A 174 -19.62 4.51 -14.18
N SER A 175 -18.79 5.02 -13.28
CA SER A 175 -17.37 5.32 -13.53
C SER A 175 -16.49 4.51 -12.59
N LYS A 176 -15.30 4.12 -13.05
CA LYS A 176 -14.36 3.29 -12.30
C LYS A 176 -12.98 3.88 -12.36
N CYS A 177 -12.24 3.75 -11.27
CA CYS A 177 -10.81 4.01 -11.21
C CYS A 177 -10.13 2.79 -10.59
N THR A 178 -9.13 2.25 -11.26
CA THR A 178 -8.34 1.11 -10.78
C THR A 178 -6.95 1.62 -10.43
N ILE A 179 -6.49 1.28 -9.22
CA ILE A 179 -5.12 1.46 -8.78
C ILE A 179 -4.42 0.11 -8.73
N GLU A 180 -3.10 0.12 -8.90
CA GLU A 180 -2.24 -1.00 -8.58
C GLU A 180 -1.47 -0.63 -7.30
N SER A 181 -1.66 -1.41 -6.23
CA SER A 181 -1.00 -1.22 -4.95
C SER A 181 0.13 -2.22 -4.79
N GLY A 182 1.35 -1.72 -4.52
CA GLY A 182 2.53 -2.53 -4.27
C GLY A 182 2.55 -3.15 -2.87
N ASP A 183 3.26 -4.26 -2.77
CA ASP A 183 3.62 -4.88 -1.49
C ASP A 183 4.68 -4.05 -0.79
N ILE A 184 4.61 -4.00 0.55
CA ILE A 184 5.66 -3.45 1.40
C ILE A 184 6.03 -4.40 2.51
N VAL A 185 7.29 -4.36 2.95
CA VAL A 185 7.81 -5.12 4.09
C VAL A 185 8.50 -4.21 5.10
N ASP A 186 8.70 -4.72 6.29
CA ASP A 186 9.53 -4.17 7.35
C ASP A 186 10.36 -5.33 7.92
N LEU A 187 11.60 -5.47 7.41
CA LEU A 187 12.54 -6.47 7.84
C LEU A 187 13.36 -5.94 9.02
N GLU A 188 13.42 -6.71 10.06
CA GLU A 188 14.24 -6.42 11.22
C GLU A 188 15.30 -7.50 11.38
N ILE A 189 16.56 -7.09 11.62
CA ILE A 189 17.66 -8.00 11.94
C ILE A 189 18.28 -7.65 13.27
N HIS A 190 18.57 -8.69 14.07
CA HIS A 190 19.22 -8.53 15.37
C HIS A 190 20.29 -9.60 15.58
N ILE A 191 21.44 -9.23 16.16
CA ILE A 191 22.53 -10.15 16.50
C ILE A 191 22.93 -10.04 17.97
N VAL A 192 23.12 -11.19 18.59
CA VAL A 192 23.66 -11.29 19.95
C VAL A 192 24.80 -12.32 20.02
N ALA A 193 25.72 -12.12 20.95
CA ALA A 193 26.75 -13.10 21.31
C ALA A 193 26.49 -13.64 22.73
N ASP A 194 26.77 -14.91 22.96
CA ASP A 194 26.62 -15.57 24.29
C ASP A 194 27.63 -15.05 25.33
N LYS A 195 28.70 -14.39 24.88
CA LYS A 195 29.76 -13.83 25.71
C LYS A 195 30.20 -12.47 25.17
N SER A 196 30.45 -11.51 26.05
CA SER A 196 31.00 -10.21 25.69
C SER A 196 32.53 -10.18 25.73
N GLU A 197 33.18 -11.15 26.41
CA GLU A 197 34.62 -11.27 26.58
C GLU A 197 35.05 -12.75 26.54
N ILE A 198 36.13 -13.06 25.83
CA ILE A 198 36.72 -14.40 25.66
C ILE A 198 38.24 -14.30 25.53
N TYR A 199 38.93 -15.43 25.55
CA TYR A 199 40.39 -15.50 25.29
C TYR A 199 40.66 -16.04 23.87
N VAL A 200 41.85 -15.73 23.33
CA VAL A 200 42.32 -16.32 22.09
C VAL A 200 42.27 -17.86 22.20
N GLY A 201 41.60 -18.48 21.20
CA GLY A 201 41.38 -19.92 21.13
C GLY A 201 40.06 -20.39 21.70
N ASP A 202 39.31 -19.54 22.40
CA ASP A 202 37.96 -19.84 22.91
C ASP A 202 36.89 -19.71 21.80
N ASN A 203 35.76 -20.32 22.07
CA ASN A 203 34.61 -20.27 21.20
C ASN A 203 33.53 -19.29 21.75
N VAL A 204 32.83 -18.62 20.83
CA VAL A 204 31.67 -17.77 21.09
C VAL A 204 30.55 -18.18 20.19
N VAL A 205 29.30 -18.12 20.68
CA VAL A 205 28.10 -18.44 19.93
C VAL A 205 27.39 -17.14 19.57
N TYR A 206 27.16 -16.92 18.29
CA TYR A 206 26.35 -15.81 17.78
C TYR A 206 24.98 -16.31 17.38
N THR A 207 23.97 -15.52 17.66
CA THR A 207 22.59 -15.75 17.23
C THR A 207 22.11 -14.53 16.45
N VAL A 208 21.80 -14.73 15.17
CA VAL A 208 21.22 -13.73 14.27
C VAL A 208 19.74 -14.07 14.10
N THR A 209 18.90 -13.10 14.33
CA THR A 209 17.44 -13.21 14.17
C THR A 209 17.00 -12.27 13.05
N VAL A 210 16.18 -12.75 12.13
CA VAL A 210 15.50 -11.96 11.11
C VAL A 210 14.00 -12.13 11.26
N ILE A 211 13.26 -11.02 11.23
CA ILE A 211 11.80 -10.99 11.35
C ILE A 211 11.25 -10.15 10.20
N ASN A 212 10.14 -10.56 9.60
CA ASN A 212 9.35 -9.72 8.72
C ASN A 212 8.16 -9.15 9.50
N ASN A 213 8.21 -7.88 9.90
CA ASN A 213 7.15 -7.15 10.61
C ASN A 213 6.18 -6.45 9.65
N GLY A 214 6.51 -6.44 8.34
CA GLY A 214 5.73 -5.72 7.33
C GLY A 214 4.41 -6.40 7.00
N PRO A 215 3.47 -5.68 6.38
CA PRO A 215 2.17 -6.27 6.08
C PRO A 215 2.20 -7.32 4.98
N SER A 216 3.22 -7.32 4.09
CA SER A 216 3.37 -8.27 2.98
C SER A 216 4.48 -9.28 3.22
N ASP A 217 4.55 -10.29 2.36
CA ASP A 217 5.62 -11.27 2.34
C ASP A 217 6.89 -10.68 1.71
N ALA A 218 8.04 -10.93 2.33
CA ALA A 218 9.34 -10.57 1.79
C ALA A 218 9.81 -11.64 0.80
N ILE A 219 10.13 -11.21 -0.42
CA ILE A 219 10.57 -12.10 -1.49
C ILE A 219 12.10 -12.08 -1.59
N ASN A 220 12.71 -13.26 -1.72
CA ASN A 220 14.15 -13.43 -1.85
C ASN A 220 14.96 -12.70 -0.77
N THR A 221 14.60 -12.91 0.50
CA THR A 221 15.28 -12.32 1.65
C THR A 221 16.69 -12.86 1.80
N ILE A 222 17.64 -11.95 1.96
CA ILE A 222 19.07 -12.23 2.13
C ILE A 222 19.58 -11.46 3.33
N ALA A 223 20.27 -12.14 4.25
CA ALA A 223 21.07 -11.49 5.29
C ALA A 223 22.57 -11.67 4.99
N ASN A 224 23.36 -10.64 5.26
CA ASN A 224 24.82 -10.73 5.22
C ASN A 224 25.38 -10.63 6.62
N VAL A 225 26.30 -11.54 6.96
CA VAL A 225 27.00 -11.61 8.23
C VAL A 225 28.47 -11.33 7.98
N LEU A 226 28.92 -10.11 8.27
CA LEU A 226 30.30 -9.68 8.05
C LEU A 226 31.14 -10.08 9.26
N ILE A 227 31.89 -11.14 9.11
CA ILE A 227 32.72 -11.75 10.16
C ILE A 227 34.16 -11.26 10.03
N PRO A 228 34.75 -10.66 11.09
CA PRO A 228 36.13 -10.20 11.02
C PRO A 228 37.12 -11.37 10.95
N ASN A 229 38.27 -11.16 10.31
CA ASN A 229 39.34 -12.18 10.17
C ASN A 229 39.89 -12.68 11.51
N ALA A 230 39.58 -12.00 12.63
CA ALA A 230 39.90 -12.43 13.96
C ALA A 230 39.06 -13.61 14.47
N LEU A 231 38.01 -13.97 13.73
CA LEU A 231 37.11 -15.07 14.04
C LEU A 231 37.10 -16.09 12.92
N SER A 232 36.96 -17.38 13.25
CA SER A 232 36.78 -18.48 12.30
C SER A 232 35.53 -19.26 12.65
N ILE A 233 34.58 -19.40 11.71
CA ILE A 233 33.37 -20.19 11.93
C ILE A 233 33.71 -21.68 11.99
N LEU A 234 33.23 -22.37 13.02
CA LEU A 234 33.38 -23.79 13.23
C LEU A 234 32.15 -24.59 12.77
N SER A 235 30.97 -24.06 13.05
CA SER A 235 29.68 -24.69 12.71
C SER A 235 28.56 -23.65 12.68
N TYR A 236 27.48 -23.98 12.03
CA TYR A 236 26.27 -23.17 12.04
C TYR A 236 25.00 -24.03 11.95
N ASN A 237 23.88 -23.45 12.34
CA ASN A 237 22.55 -23.99 12.12
C ASN A 237 21.59 -22.83 11.76
N ALA A 238 20.85 -22.98 10.67
CA ALA A 238 19.84 -22.05 10.22
C ALA A 238 18.46 -22.70 10.28
N THR A 239 17.47 -22.03 10.83
CA THR A 239 16.09 -22.54 10.88
C THR A 239 15.44 -22.53 9.50
N LYS A 240 15.93 -21.68 8.58
CA LYS A 240 15.46 -21.58 7.20
C LYS A 240 16.58 -21.14 6.26
N GLY A 241 16.56 -21.61 5.02
CA GLY A 241 17.51 -21.22 3.99
C GLY A 241 18.90 -21.85 4.17
N THR A 242 19.90 -21.25 3.53
CA THR A 242 21.30 -21.73 3.52
C THR A 242 22.24 -20.59 3.86
N PHE A 243 23.23 -20.87 4.71
CA PHE A 243 24.28 -19.93 5.07
C PHE A 243 25.62 -20.37 4.45
N ASP A 244 26.24 -19.51 3.67
CA ASP A 244 27.57 -19.71 3.12
C ASP A 244 28.61 -19.08 4.06
N ILE A 245 29.38 -19.92 4.73
CA ILE A 245 30.41 -19.49 5.69
C ILE A 245 31.57 -18.74 5.04
N THR A 246 31.78 -18.89 3.73
CA THR A 246 32.88 -18.26 3.01
C THR A 246 32.57 -16.81 2.68
N SER A 247 31.36 -16.55 2.22
CA SER A 247 30.90 -15.21 1.86
C SER A 247 30.18 -14.48 3.01
N GLY A 248 29.73 -15.21 4.04
CA GLY A 248 28.88 -14.68 5.10
C GLY A 248 27.43 -14.41 4.66
N LYS A 249 27.03 -14.94 3.50
CA LYS A 249 25.69 -14.76 2.94
C LYS A 249 24.73 -15.81 3.48
N TRP A 250 23.63 -15.38 4.08
CA TRP A 250 22.51 -16.22 4.47
C TRP A 250 21.32 -15.98 3.51
N SER A 251 21.14 -16.93 2.58
CA SER A 251 20.01 -16.93 1.64
C SER A 251 18.80 -17.55 2.33
N ILE A 252 17.90 -16.70 2.83
CA ILE A 252 16.72 -17.10 3.62
C ILE A 252 15.59 -17.55 2.69
N GLY A 253 15.45 -16.88 1.53
CA GLY A 253 14.32 -17.05 0.61
C GLY A 253 13.13 -16.20 1.02
N ASN A 254 11.91 -16.60 0.65
CA ASN A 254 10.71 -15.86 1.00
C ASN A 254 10.42 -15.96 2.50
N LEU A 255 10.04 -14.83 3.10
CA LEU A 255 9.73 -14.73 4.52
C LEU A 255 8.32 -14.15 4.67
N THR A 256 7.38 -14.96 5.15
CA THR A 256 5.98 -14.51 5.28
C THR A 256 5.84 -13.42 6.34
N ASN A 257 4.78 -12.62 6.24
CA ASN A 257 4.48 -11.59 7.24
C ASN A 257 4.39 -12.23 8.64
N GLY A 258 5.12 -11.65 9.61
CA GLY A 258 5.24 -12.15 10.98
C GLY A 258 6.19 -13.34 11.16
N GLU A 259 6.78 -13.87 10.10
CA GLU A 259 7.72 -14.99 10.19
C GLU A 259 9.05 -14.54 10.79
N LYS A 260 9.56 -15.35 11.72
CA LYS A 260 10.85 -15.18 12.39
C LYS A 260 11.76 -16.35 12.07
N VAL A 261 13.00 -16.07 11.66
CA VAL A 261 14.02 -17.07 11.38
C VAL A 261 15.31 -16.77 12.15
N VAL A 262 16.07 -17.82 12.42
CA VAL A 262 17.27 -17.73 13.27
C VAL A 262 18.43 -18.45 12.60
N LEU A 263 19.59 -17.80 12.57
CA LEU A 263 20.89 -18.37 12.27
C LEU A 263 21.74 -18.35 13.55
N THR A 264 22.20 -19.53 13.99
CA THR A 264 23.17 -19.65 15.07
C THR A 264 24.47 -20.16 14.50
N PHE A 265 25.60 -19.52 14.86
CA PHE A 265 26.92 -20.02 14.47
C PHE A 265 27.92 -19.93 15.61
N VAL A 266 28.85 -20.90 15.62
CA VAL A 266 29.95 -20.97 16.58
C VAL A 266 31.21 -20.47 15.91
N ALA A 267 31.83 -19.45 16.48
CA ALA A 267 33.10 -18.92 15.98
C ALA A 267 34.21 -19.08 17.02
N LYS A 268 35.42 -19.40 16.55
CA LYS A 268 36.66 -19.46 17.37
C LYS A 268 37.44 -18.17 17.24
N ALA A 269 37.87 -17.60 18.34
CA ALA A 269 38.75 -16.45 18.38
C ALA A 269 40.18 -16.80 17.95
N LEU A 270 40.72 -16.12 16.96
CA LEU A 270 42.05 -16.34 16.40
C LEU A 270 43.06 -15.30 16.93
N ASN A 271 42.64 -14.06 17.09
CA ASN A 271 43.52 -12.95 17.49
C ASN A 271 42.89 -12.14 18.62
N GLU A 272 43.76 -11.49 19.45
CA GLU A 272 43.30 -10.55 20.47
C GLU A 272 42.78 -9.23 19.87
N GLY A 273 41.87 -8.55 20.58
CA GLY A 273 41.27 -7.27 20.19
C GLY A 273 39.75 -7.29 20.14
N ASN A 274 39.18 -6.18 19.72
CA ASN A 274 37.73 -6.08 19.53
C ASN A 274 37.30 -6.77 18.25
N SER A 275 36.43 -7.76 18.36
CA SER A 275 35.84 -8.50 17.22
C SER A 275 34.38 -8.13 17.07
N THR A 276 34.09 -7.25 16.10
CA THR A 276 32.73 -6.80 15.81
C THR A 276 32.19 -7.57 14.60
N VAL A 277 31.05 -8.22 14.78
CA VAL A 277 30.27 -8.83 13.71
C VAL A 277 29.15 -7.87 13.34
N TYR A 278 29.05 -7.52 12.06
CA TYR A 278 27.98 -6.69 11.50
C TYR A 278 27.02 -7.58 10.73
N VAL A 279 25.73 -7.25 10.79
CA VAL A 279 24.69 -7.94 10.03
C VAL A 279 23.80 -6.93 9.34
N ASN A 280 23.31 -7.30 8.16
CA ASN A 280 22.24 -6.60 7.47
C ASN A 280 21.29 -7.57 6.79
N VAL A 281 20.08 -7.11 6.50
CA VAL A 281 19.05 -7.86 5.77
C VAL A 281 18.44 -7.02 4.66
N THR A 282 18.06 -7.67 3.57
CA THR A 282 17.38 -7.05 2.41
C THR A 282 16.43 -8.06 1.77
N SER A 283 15.45 -7.57 1.02
CA SER A 283 14.59 -8.38 0.14
C SER A 283 14.37 -7.70 -1.21
N GLU A 284 13.70 -8.37 -2.14
CA GLU A 284 13.23 -7.78 -3.39
C GLU A 284 11.93 -7.00 -3.21
N THR A 285 11.15 -7.27 -2.14
CA THR A 285 9.95 -6.49 -1.82
C THR A 285 10.36 -5.13 -1.29
N PHE A 286 9.62 -4.09 -1.68
CA PHE A 286 9.89 -2.71 -1.28
C PHE A 286 9.80 -2.54 0.24
N GLU A 287 10.74 -1.80 0.81
CA GLU A 287 10.86 -1.56 2.24
C GLU A 287 10.93 -0.08 2.56
N VAL A 288 10.19 0.35 3.58
CA VAL A 288 10.10 1.75 3.98
C VAL A 288 11.01 2.05 5.18
N ILE A 289 11.10 1.10 6.13
CA ILE A 289 11.87 1.26 7.38
C ILE A 289 13.17 0.49 7.24
N MET A 290 14.27 1.20 6.93
CA MET A 290 15.57 0.57 6.72
C MET A 290 16.51 0.67 7.93
N GLU A 291 16.11 1.38 8.99
CA GLU A 291 16.97 1.65 10.16
C GLU A 291 17.17 0.40 11.03
N ASN A 292 16.20 -0.53 11.04
CA ASN A 292 16.23 -1.81 11.74
C ASN A 292 16.82 -2.98 10.91
N ASN A 293 17.25 -2.69 9.68
CA ASN A 293 17.85 -3.68 8.77
C ASN A 293 19.35 -3.90 9.06
N TYR A 294 19.90 -3.30 10.09
CA TYR A 294 21.31 -3.37 10.44
C TYR A 294 21.47 -3.54 11.95
N ASP A 295 22.40 -4.40 12.32
CA ASP A 295 22.82 -4.55 13.73
C ASP A 295 24.28 -5.01 13.81
N ASN A 296 24.86 -4.94 14.98
CA ASN A 296 26.20 -5.43 15.24
C ASN A 296 26.39 -5.83 16.70
N VAL A 297 27.36 -6.71 16.93
CA VAL A 297 27.78 -7.07 18.27
C VAL A 297 29.29 -7.17 18.33
N THR A 298 29.90 -6.67 19.42
CA THR A 298 31.34 -6.70 19.67
C THR A 298 31.64 -7.66 20.80
N VAL A 299 32.61 -8.55 20.56
CA VAL A 299 33.23 -9.41 21.60
C VAL A 299 34.66 -9.02 21.78
N ILE A 300 35.09 -8.81 23.04
CA ILE A 300 36.46 -8.48 23.39
C ILE A 300 37.24 -9.79 23.50
N VAL A 301 38.30 -9.94 22.68
CA VAL A 301 39.18 -11.11 22.74
C VAL A 301 40.47 -10.75 23.49
N LEU A 302 40.67 -11.37 24.61
CA LEU A 302 41.87 -11.17 25.48
C LEU A 302 42.96 -12.13 25.11
N LYS A 303 44.20 -11.72 25.37
CA LYS A 303 45.38 -12.59 25.30
C LYS A 303 45.35 -13.65 26.42
N LYS A 304 45.51 -14.91 26.06
CA LYS A 304 45.67 -15.94 27.09
C LYS A 304 47.00 -15.76 27.80
N ALA A 305 46.96 -15.64 29.12
CA ALA A 305 48.21 -15.55 29.92
C ALA A 305 49.09 -16.76 29.62
N ALA A 306 50.37 -16.50 29.35
CA ALA A 306 51.34 -17.59 29.22
C ALA A 306 51.33 -18.46 30.48
N PRO A 307 51.38 -19.79 30.39
CA PRO A 307 51.46 -20.64 31.57
C PRO A 307 52.71 -20.23 32.39
N ILE A 308 52.49 -19.89 33.64
CA ILE A 308 53.59 -19.63 34.56
C ILE A 308 54.38 -20.92 34.69
N ASN A 309 55.62 -20.92 34.20
CA ASN A 309 56.50 -22.08 34.31
C ASN A 309 56.95 -22.22 35.77
N PRO A 310 56.51 -23.24 36.54
CA PRO A 310 56.79 -23.33 37.97
C PRO A 310 58.21 -23.76 38.29
N HIS A 311 59.11 -23.90 37.31
CA HIS A 311 60.52 -24.33 37.47
C HIS A 311 61.52 -23.21 37.16
N LYS A 312 61.36 -22.03 37.71
CA LYS A 312 62.56 -21.18 37.98
C LYS A 312 62.96 -21.33 39.45
N GLN A 313 63.68 -22.41 39.72
CA GLN A 313 64.36 -22.49 41.02
C GLN A 313 65.37 -21.32 41.11
N VAL A 314 65.10 -20.45 42.01
CA VAL A 314 66.09 -19.46 42.45
C VAL A 314 67.13 -20.20 43.25
N HIS A 315 68.29 -20.42 42.63
CA HIS A 315 69.49 -20.80 43.45
C HIS A 315 69.87 -19.65 44.30
N PRO A 316 70.05 -19.85 45.61
CA PRO A 316 70.60 -18.84 46.48
C PRO A 316 72.16 -18.91 46.43
N ASP A 317 72.76 -18.15 45.57
CA ASP A 317 74.18 -17.84 45.68
C ASP A 317 74.37 -16.34 45.38
N GLY A 318 74.78 -15.67 46.46
CA GLY A 318 75.09 -14.27 46.46
C GLY A 318 76.39 -13.95 45.70
N SER A 319 76.30 -12.99 44.83
CA SER A 319 77.34 -11.99 44.58
C SER A 319 76.76 -10.79 43.87
N SER A 320 76.95 -9.65 44.55
CA SER A 320 76.67 -8.31 44.07
C SER A 320 77.53 -7.97 42.86
N SER A 321 76.93 -7.39 41.80
CA SER A 321 77.58 -6.33 41.04
C SER A 321 76.53 -5.46 40.40
N ASP A 322 76.59 -4.22 40.77
CA ASP A 322 75.87 -3.10 40.27
C ASP A 322 76.04 -3.00 38.74
N ASN A 323 74.95 -2.76 38.01
CA ASN A 323 74.97 -1.75 36.96
C ASN A 323 73.60 -1.26 36.61
N GLU A 324 73.51 0.04 36.63
CA GLU A 324 72.32 0.84 36.27
C GLU A 324 71.89 0.67 34.84
N GLY A 325 70.63 0.58 34.68
CA GLY A 325 69.93 0.77 33.38
C GLY A 325 68.50 1.19 33.64
N ARG A 326 68.35 2.46 34.03
CA ARG A 326 67.06 3.10 34.01
C ARG A 326 66.58 3.20 32.53
N GLU A 327 65.77 2.30 32.11
CA GLU A 327 64.92 2.58 30.93
C GLU A 327 63.64 3.28 31.38
N SER A 328 63.54 4.52 30.92
CA SER A 328 62.36 5.36 31.07
C SER A 328 61.17 4.76 30.38
N LEU A 329 60.08 4.53 31.13
CA LEU A 329 58.76 4.26 30.56
C LEU A 329 58.31 5.50 29.74
N ASN A 330 58.47 5.42 28.44
CA ASN A 330 57.76 6.30 27.53
C ASN A 330 56.34 5.79 27.34
N LEU A 331 55.42 6.43 28.02
CA LEU A 331 54.00 6.30 27.74
C LEU A 331 53.72 6.90 26.32
N PRO A 332 53.17 6.15 25.40
CA PRO A 332 52.71 6.76 24.16
C PRO A 332 51.52 7.64 24.45
N ASN A 333 51.64 8.86 23.97
CA ASN A 333 50.61 9.89 23.95
C ASN A 333 49.36 9.34 23.31
N THR A 334 48.24 9.34 24.02
CA THR A 334 46.94 9.00 23.48
C THR A 334 46.46 10.08 22.53
N GLY A 335 46.89 9.97 21.30
CA GLY A 335 46.30 10.70 20.18
C GLY A 335 44.99 10.01 19.78
N ASN A 336 43.92 10.74 19.93
CA ASN A 336 42.58 10.44 19.51
C ASN A 336 42.56 10.12 18.02
N PRO A 337 42.19 8.91 17.56
CA PRO A 337 41.92 8.71 16.13
C PRO A 337 40.40 8.72 15.92
N LEU A 338 39.87 9.90 15.74
CA LEU A 338 38.64 10.04 14.96
C LEU A 338 39.06 10.01 13.49
N VAL A 339 39.15 8.83 12.90
CA VAL A 339 39.16 8.70 11.44
C VAL A 339 38.02 7.79 11.08
N MET A 340 36.94 8.46 10.81
CA MET A 340 35.79 7.94 10.10
C MET A 340 36.20 7.60 8.66
N LEU A 341 36.27 6.32 8.30
CA LEU A 341 36.28 5.92 6.92
C LEU A 341 34.88 5.46 6.54
N LEU A 342 34.07 6.45 6.14
CA LEU A 342 32.77 6.24 5.52
C LEU A 342 33.02 6.00 4.04
N LEU A 343 32.99 4.76 3.59
CA LEU A 343 32.84 4.40 2.19
C LEU A 343 31.45 3.81 2.00
N CYS A 344 30.48 4.68 2.02
CA CYS A 344 29.16 4.40 1.47
C CYS A 344 29.22 4.59 -0.04
N ILE A 345 29.02 3.51 -0.78
CA ILE A 345 28.63 3.60 -2.18
C ILE A 345 27.15 3.98 -2.18
N LEU A 346 26.89 5.28 -2.25
CA LEU A 346 25.56 5.81 -2.51
C LEU A 346 25.32 5.75 -4.01
N SER A 347 24.44 4.88 -4.45
CA SER A 347 23.69 5.06 -5.68
C SER A 347 22.48 5.94 -5.37
N ILE A 348 22.68 7.26 -5.48
CA ILE A 348 21.62 8.26 -5.35
C ILE A 348 20.87 8.31 -6.67
N ILE A 349 19.63 7.83 -6.67
CA ILE A 349 18.65 8.24 -7.67
C ILE A 349 17.99 9.52 -7.15
N PHE A 350 18.35 10.64 -7.76
CA PHE A 350 17.71 11.92 -7.54
C PHE A 350 16.32 11.91 -8.17
N VAL A 351 15.26 11.85 -7.38
CA VAL A 351 13.94 12.30 -7.79
C VAL A 351 13.77 13.73 -7.30
N GLY A 352 13.84 14.67 -8.23
CA GLY A 352 13.76 16.09 -7.95
C GLY A 352 12.36 16.51 -7.50
N SER A 353 12.24 16.93 -6.26
CA SER A 353 11.09 17.67 -5.73
C SER A 353 11.06 19.07 -6.34
N ARG A 354 10.17 19.34 -7.29
CA ARG A 354 9.79 20.69 -7.70
C ARG A 354 8.69 21.23 -6.79
N LYS A 355 9.07 22.02 -5.80
CA LYS A 355 8.14 22.95 -5.16
C LYS A 355 7.70 23.98 -6.21
N ARG A 356 6.41 24.05 -6.52
CA ARG A 356 5.80 25.25 -7.10
C ARG A 356 5.13 26.04 -5.97
N LYS A 357 5.62 27.27 -5.81
CA LYS A 357 4.93 28.36 -5.10
C LYS A 357 3.83 28.91 -6.00
N LEU A 358 2.79 29.36 -5.34
CA LEU A 358 1.62 30.13 -5.71
C LEU A 358 0.37 29.33 -6.01
#